data_dd0afe81b31d622e11e079c19d110aaf
#
_entry.id   dd0afe81b31d622e11e079c19d110aaf
#
_cell.length_a   1.000
_cell.length_b   1.000
_cell.length_c   1.000
_cell.angle_alpha   90.00
_cell.angle_beta   90.00
_cell.angle_gamma   90.00
#
_symmetry.space_group_name_H-M   'P 1'
#
loop_
_entity.id
_entity.type
_entity.pdbx_description
1 polymer ?
#
loop_
_entity_poly.entity_id
_entity_poly.type
_entity_poly.pdbx_seq_one_letter_code
_entity_poly.pdbx_strand_id
1 'polypeptide(L)'
;KILPHNFNELCDASIAYLRGEEFKLYPDFQTGGSIDVSRYNDGERGGMVKVRAKINKIDNKTLSIAEVPFGKTVPGICDSIVKASEKGKIKIRKVEDLTSEKVEILVHLAPGVSSDKTLDALYAFTDCEVSISPNCCVIDEKKPHFLTVSAVLKKATDNTLSLLRQELEIHKGEL
;
A
#
# COMPACT_ATOMS: atom_id res chain seq x y z
N LYS A 1 -6.08 -11.70 -4.20
CA LYS A 1 -6.10 -10.35 -3.61
C LYS A 1 -5.33 -9.41 -4.51
N ILE A 2 -6.03 -8.47 -5.13
CA ILE A 2 -5.44 -7.38 -5.90
C ILE A 2 -5.29 -6.19 -4.96
N LEU A 3 -4.11 -5.57 -4.94
CA LEU A 3 -3.84 -4.37 -4.15
C LEU A 3 -4.36 -3.13 -4.90
N PRO A 4 -4.72 -2.04 -4.20
CA PRO A 4 -5.15 -0.81 -4.84
C PRO A 4 -4.00 -0.17 -5.64
N HIS A 5 -4.37 0.56 -6.69
CA HIS A 5 -3.47 1.28 -7.58
C HIS A 5 -3.98 2.70 -7.80
N ASN A 6 -3.10 3.60 -8.18
CA ASN A 6 -3.46 4.96 -8.53
C ASN A 6 -4.23 4.98 -9.86
N PHE A 7 -5.39 5.65 -9.87
CA PHE A 7 -6.27 5.68 -11.05
C PHE A 7 -5.62 6.37 -12.25
N ASN A 8 -4.90 7.46 -12.03
CA ASN A 8 -4.22 8.16 -13.12
C ASN A 8 -3.11 7.29 -13.73
N GLU A 9 -2.33 6.60 -12.89
CA GLU A 9 -1.31 5.66 -13.36
C GLU A 9 -1.91 4.49 -14.16
N LEU A 10 -3.10 3.99 -13.77
CA LEU A 10 -3.82 2.98 -14.54
C LEU A 10 -4.25 3.51 -15.91
N CYS A 11 -4.74 4.74 -15.99
CA CYS A 11 -5.09 5.39 -17.27
C CYS A 11 -3.87 5.57 -18.15
N ASP A 12 -2.77 6.08 -17.60
CA ASP A 12 -1.52 6.28 -18.34
C ASP A 12 -0.95 4.95 -18.86
N ALA A 13 -1.01 3.89 -18.04
CA ALA A 13 -0.61 2.55 -18.46
C ALA A 13 -1.49 1.98 -19.57
N SER A 14 -2.82 2.25 -19.55
CA SER A 14 -3.73 1.86 -20.63
C SER A 14 -3.41 2.60 -21.93
N ILE A 15 -3.09 3.89 -21.86
CA ILE A 15 -2.67 4.70 -23.01
C ILE A 15 -1.33 4.17 -23.56
N ALA A 16 -0.36 3.90 -22.70
CA ALA A 16 0.93 3.33 -23.10
C ALA A 16 0.75 1.98 -23.82
N TYR A 17 -0.09 1.10 -23.27
CA TYR A 17 -0.42 -0.18 -23.90
C TYR A 17 -1.01 -0.01 -25.30
N LEU A 18 -1.97 0.90 -25.48
CA LEU A 18 -2.58 1.16 -26.79
C LEU A 18 -1.58 1.73 -27.82
N ARG A 19 -0.54 2.41 -27.34
CA ARG A 19 0.56 2.92 -28.18
C ARG A 19 1.65 1.90 -28.44
N GLY A 20 1.59 0.72 -27.84
CA GLY A 20 2.63 -0.30 -27.94
C GLY A 20 3.87 0.01 -27.08
N GLU A 21 3.74 0.88 -26.09
CA GLU A 21 4.80 1.26 -25.16
C GLU A 21 4.81 0.34 -23.93
N GLU A 22 5.97 0.18 -23.29
CA GLU A 22 6.07 -0.54 -22.04
C GLU A 22 5.57 0.32 -20.86
N PHE A 23 4.98 -0.33 -19.87
CA PHE A 23 4.54 0.30 -18.63
C PHE A 23 4.81 -0.60 -17.42
N LYS A 24 4.86 0.00 -16.25
CA LYS A 24 4.96 -0.69 -14.95
C LYS A 24 3.90 -0.13 -14.02
N LEU A 25 3.28 -1.01 -13.25
CA LEU A 25 2.28 -0.66 -12.25
C LEU A 25 2.72 -1.14 -10.88
N TYR A 26 2.58 -0.27 -9.89
CA TYR A 26 2.85 -0.57 -8.50
C TYR A 26 1.64 -0.25 -7.65
N PRO A 27 1.43 -0.98 -6.54
CA PRO A 27 0.36 -0.65 -5.61
C PRO A 27 0.51 0.76 -5.06
N ASP A 28 -0.61 1.44 -4.92
CA ASP A 28 -0.72 2.75 -4.30
C ASP A 28 -1.89 2.72 -3.30
N PHE A 29 -1.59 3.04 -2.05
CA PHE A 29 -2.55 2.98 -0.96
C PHE A 29 -3.04 4.39 -0.62
N GLN A 30 -4.27 4.50 -0.12
CA GLN A 30 -4.84 5.77 0.34
C GLN A 30 -4.13 6.33 1.58
N THR A 31 -3.50 5.47 2.37
CA THR A 31 -2.68 5.87 3.51
C THR A 31 -1.31 6.32 3.03
N GLY A 32 -0.79 7.41 3.59
CA GLY A 32 0.58 7.86 3.35
C GLY A 32 1.62 6.89 3.93
N GLY A 33 2.89 7.22 3.76
CA GLY A 33 4.03 6.40 4.18
C GLY A 33 4.88 5.97 2.99
N SER A 34 5.63 4.91 3.14
CA SER A 34 6.48 4.36 2.10
C SER A 34 6.17 2.89 1.81
N ILE A 35 6.40 2.48 0.58
CA ILE A 35 6.23 1.10 0.14
C ILE A 35 7.52 0.59 -0.52
N ASP A 36 7.94 -0.60 -0.15
CA ASP A 36 8.99 -1.35 -0.85
C ASP A 36 8.32 -2.36 -1.79
N VAL A 37 8.49 -2.14 -3.08
CA VAL A 37 7.92 -2.94 -4.17
C VAL A 37 8.94 -3.85 -4.83
N SER A 38 10.17 -3.94 -4.30
CA SER A 38 11.27 -4.71 -4.90
C SER A 38 10.92 -6.18 -5.14
N ARG A 39 10.00 -6.73 -4.37
CA ARG A 39 9.53 -8.12 -4.46
C ARG A 39 8.06 -8.23 -4.87
N TYR A 40 7.49 -7.20 -5.45
CA TYR A 40 6.05 -7.16 -5.78
C TYR A 40 5.63 -8.20 -6.83
N ASN A 41 6.49 -8.45 -7.81
CA ASN A 41 6.26 -9.42 -8.89
C ASN A 41 4.93 -9.23 -9.63
N ASP A 42 4.60 -7.98 -9.96
CA ASP A 42 3.38 -7.59 -10.71
C ASP A 42 2.07 -8.22 -10.16
N GLY A 43 1.99 -8.40 -8.85
CA GLY A 43 0.81 -8.91 -8.16
C GLY A 43 0.62 -10.41 -8.18
N GLU A 44 1.56 -11.18 -8.71
CA GLU A 44 1.50 -12.64 -8.71
C GLU A 44 1.69 -13.25 -7.32
N ARG A 45 1.20 -14.48 -7.16
CA ARG A 45 1.41 -15.28 -5.96
C ARG A 45 2.90 -15.48 -5.70
N GLY A 46 3.33 -15.29 -4.45
CA GLY A 46 4.73 -15.34 -4.04
C GLY A 46 5.42 -13.99 -4.04
N GLY A 47 4.82 -12.96 -4.66
CA GLY A 47 5.24 -11.59 -4.50
C GLY A 47 4.92 -11.06 -3.11
N MET A 48 5.57 -9.95 -2.73
CA MET A 48 5.37 -9.28 -1.45
C MET A 48 5.69 -7.79 -1.58
N VAL A 49 4.92 -6.97 -0.90
CA VAL A 49 5.25 -5.57 -0.67
C VAL A 49 5.38 -5.32 0.83
N LYS A 50 6.26 -4.40 1.22
CA LYS A 50 6.36 -3.92 2.59
C LYS A 50 5.85 -2.49 2.64
N VAL A 51 4.92 -2.23 3.55
CA VAL A 51 4.30 -0.92 3.75
C VAL A 51 4.70 -0.41 5.11
N ARG A 52 5.22 0.82 5.16
CA ARG A 52 5.67 1.49 6.38
C ARG A 52 4.77 2.65 6.75
N ALA A 53 4.55 2.81 8.05
CA ALA A 53 3.97 4.00 8.64
C ALA A 53 4.80 5.25 8.28
N LYS A 54 4.14 6.40 8.20
CA LYS A 54 4.84 7.69 8.11
C LYS A 54 5.20 8.14 9.51
N ILE A 55 6.48 8.07 9.84
CA ILE A 55 7.02 8.46 11.15
C ILE A 55 7.92 9.68 10.98
N ASN A 56 7.60 10.75 11.70
CA ASN A 56 8.36 11.99 11.72
C ASN A 56 9.10 12.10 13.06
N LYS A 57 10.31 12.62 13.03
CA LYS A 57 11.06 12.98 14.21
C LYS A 57 10.69 14.41 14.61
N ILE A 58 10.02 14.58 15.74
CA ILE A 58 9.68 15.90 16.27
C ILE A 58 10.94 16.49 16.94
N ASP A 59 11.53 15.71 17.83
CA ASP A 59 12.76 16.05 18.53
C ASP A 59 13.55 14.77 18.86
N ASN A 60 14.63 14.92 19.65
CA ASN A 60 15.48 13.78 20.03
C ASN A 60 14.82 12.79 21.00
N LYS A 61 13.64 13.14 21.55
CA LYS A 61 12.93 12.37 22.57
C LYS A 61 11.53 11.95 22.13
N THR A 62 11.03 12.46 20.99
CA THR A 62 9.66 12.25 20.56
C THR A 62 9.60 11.95 19.06
N LEU A 63 8.93 10.84 18.71
CA LEU A 63 8.57 10.49 17.36
C LEU A 63 7.05 10.64 17.19
N SER A 64 6.62 11.09 16.02
CA SER A 64 5.20 11.19 15.66
C SER A 64 4.89 10.26 14.51
N ILE A 65 3.88 9.40 14.67
CA ILE A 65 3.34 8.59 13.60
C ILE A 65 2.16 9.37 13.00
N ALA A 66 2.34 9.87 11.78
CA ALA A 66 1.36 10.69 11.08
C ALA A 66 0.45 9.88 10.15
N GLU A 67 0.85 8.67 9.79
CA GLU A 67 0.06 7.73 8.98
C GLU A 67 0.34 6.31 9.43
N VAL A 68 -0.72 5.49 9.50
CA VAL A 68 -0.60 4.05 9.79
C VAL A 68 -0.51 3.25 8.48
N PRO A 69 0.15 2.08 8.47
CA PRO A 69 0.21 1.25 7.28
C PRO A 69 -1.18 0.76 6.85
N PHE A 70 -1.36 0.56 5.56
CA PHE A 70 -2.60 0.02 5.02
C PHE A 70 -3.04 -1.28 5.71
N GLY A 71 -4.30 -1.31 6.13
CA GLY A 71 -4.90 -2.45 6.83
C GLY A 71 -4.62 -2.52 8.34
N LYS A 72 -3.96 -1.50 8.90
CA LYS A 72 -3.77 -1.36 10.35
C LYS A 72 -4.62 -0.22 10.90
N THR A 73 -4.92 -0.31 12.19
CA THR A 73 -5.69 0.70 12.93
C THR A 73 -4.80 1.40 13.95
N VAL A 74 -5.15 2.63 14.31
CA VAL A 74 -4.42 3.42 15.31
C VAL A 74 -4.30 2.67 16.64
N PRO A 75 -5.38 2.12 17.25
CA PRO A 75 -5.25 1.34 18.47
C PRO A 75 -4.34 0.12 18.30
N GLY A 76 -4.42 -0.58 17.15
CA GLY A 76 -3.58 -1.73 16.87
C GLY A 76 -2.08 -1.39 16.82
N ILE A 77 -1.73 -0.22 16.27
CA ILE A 77 -0.35 0.29 16.27
C ILE A 77 0.11 0.59 17.69
N CYS A 78 -0.70 1.31 18.47
CA CYS A 78 -0.39 1.62 19.86
C CYS A 78 -0.15 0.34 20.69
N ASP A 79 -1.04 -0.65 20.57
CA ASP A 79 -0.91 -1.95 21.24
C ASP A 79 0.37 -2.69 20.82
N SER A 80 0.71 -2.66 19.54
CA SER A 80 1.92 -3.32 19.03
C SER A 80 3.20 -2.67 19.61
N ILE A 81 3.20 -1.35 19.73
CA ILE A 81 4.32 -0.58 20.32
C ILE A 81 4.47 -0.90 21.81
N VAL A 82 3.37 -0.91 22.56
CA VAL A 82 3.37 -1.25 23.99
C VAL A 82 3.89 -2.67 24.21
N LYS A 83 3.38 -3.66 23.45
CA LYS A 83 3.83 -5.05 23.52
C LYS A 83 5.32 -5.21 23.18
N ALA A 84 5.82 -4.45 22.21
CA ALA A 84 7.25 -4.48 21.86
C ALA A 84 8.12 -3.87 22.97
N SER A 85 7.62 -2.84 23.65
CA SER A 85 8.27 -2.24 24.82
C SER A 85 8.30 -3.20 26.02
N GLU A 86 7.18 -3.86 26.34
CA GLU A 86 7.10 -4.87 27.40
C GLU A 86 8.05 -6.04 27.15
N LYS A 87 8.24 -6.44 25.90
CA LYS A 87 9.22 -7.47 25.50
C LYS A 87 10.67 -6.96 25.48
N GLY A 88 10.91 -5.71 25.84
CA GLY A 88 12.25 -5.11 25.87
C GLY A 88 12.88 -4.87 24.48
N LYS A 89 12.09 -4.94 23.40
CA LYS A 89 12.58 -4.71 22.02
C LYS A 89 12.77 -3.24 21.72
N ILE A 90 11.95 -2.37 22.34
CA ILE A 90 12.00 -0.92 22.22
C ILE A 90 12.02 -0.32 23.62
N LYS A 91 12.70 0.81 23.79
CA LYS A 91 12.73 1.53 25.06
C LYS A 91 11.96 2.84 24.92
N ILE A 92 10.71 2.82 25.29
CA ILE A 92 9.82 3.99 25.28
C ILE A 92 9.37 4.33 26.70
N ARG A 93 9.03 5.59 26.91
CA ARG A 93 8.44 6.08 28.16
C ARG A 93 6.92 6.03 28.10
N LYS A 94 6.32 6.46 27.00
CA LYS A 94 4.88 6.62 26.85
C LYS A 94 4.49 6.62 25.36
N VAL A 95 3.30 6.15 25.07
CA VAL A 95 2.61 6.32 23.78
C VAL A 95 1.34 7.12 24.03
N GLU A 96 1.07 8.13 23.22
CA GLU A 96 -0.12 8.97 23.29
C GLU A 96 -0.81 8.98 21.93
N ASP A 97 -2.09 8.65 21.94
CA ASP A 97 -2.94 8.77 20.76
C ASP A 97 -3.64 10.14 20.80
N LEU A 98 -3.25 11.01 19.89
CA LEU A 98 -3.84 12.34 19.69
C LEU A 98 -4.63 12.43 18.39
N THR A 99 -4.98 11.27 17.80
CA THR A 99 -5.69 11.19 16.53
C THR A 99 -7.06 11.88 16.61
N SER A 100 -7.30 12.79 15.66
CA SER A 100 -8.58 13.46 15.45
C SER A 100 -9.01 13.30 13.99
N GLU A 101 -9.04 14.36 13.19
CA GLU A 101 -9.22 14.28 11.72
C GLU A 101 -8.01 13.64 11.02
N LYS A 102 -6.82 13.84 11.60
CA LYS A 102 -5.56 13.28 11.12
C LYS A 102 -4.98 12.33 12.14
N VAL A 103 -4.32 11.30 11.66
CA VAL A 103 -3.60 10.38 12.53
C VAL A 103 -2.44 11.11 13.20
N GLU A 104 -2.37 11.02 14.52
CA GLU A 104 -1.25 11.54 15.31
C GLU A 104 -1.01 10.66 16.54
N ILE A 105 0.04 9.85 16.50
CA ILE A 105 0.47 9.04 17.63
C ILE A 105 1.86 9.54 18.05
N LEU A 106 1.97 10.00 19.30
CA LEU A 106 3.25 10.42 19.87
C LEU A 106 3.91 9.26 20.62
N VAL A 107 5.15 8.97 20.26
CA VAL A 107 5.99 7.97 20.93
C VAL A 107 7.11 8.70 21.67
N HIS A 108 7.00 8.75 23.00
CA HIS A 108 7.99 9.37 23.87
C HIS A 108 9.08 8.35 24.23
N LEU A 109 10.32 8.67 23.91
CA LEU A 109 11.47 7.80 24.12
C LEU A 109 11.94 7.82 25.57
N ALA A 110 12.54 6.73 26.02
CA ALA A 110 13.22 6.68 27.29
C ALA A 110 14.49 7.57 27.26
N PRO A 111 14.93 8.11 28.42
CA PRO A 111 16.16 8.89 28.48
C PRO A 111 17.37 8.11 27.98
N GLY A 112 18.24 8.79 27.21
CA GLY A 112 19.48 8.21 26.70
C GLY A 112 19.33 7.26 25.49
N VAL A 113 18.13 7.16 24.91
CA VAL A 113 17.86 6.31 23.73
C VAL A 113 17.97 7.16 22.46
N SER A 114 18.63 6.62 21.44
CA SER A 114 18.71 7.26 20.11
C SER A 114 17.38 7.19 19.38
N SER A 115 16.89 8.33 18.91
CA SER A 115 15.65 8.40 18.10
C SER A 115 15.76 7.62 16.79
N ASP A 116 16.92 7.65 16.13
CA ASP A 116 17.11 6.95 14.84
C ASP A 116 17.10 5.43 15.02
N LYS A 117 17.79 4.92 16.05
CA LYS A 117 17.74 3.48 16.39
C LYS A 117 16.34 3.03 16.82
N THR A 118 15.60 3.89 17.49
CA THR A 118 14.22 3.58 17.89
C THR A 118 13.29 3.59 16.69
N LEU A 119 13.49 4.48 15.73
CA LEU A 119 12.77 4.50 14.46
C LEU A 119 12.92 3.16 13.70
N ASP A 120 14.17 2.69 13.56
CA ASP A 120 14.44 1.40 12.95
C ASP A 120 13.82 0.24 13.73
N ALA A 121 13.87 0.31 15.06
CA ALA A 121 13.26 -0.70 15.93
C ALA A 121 11.72 -0.71 15.84
N LEU A 122 11.08 0.44 15.66
CA LEU A 122 9.63 0.52 15.42
C LEU A 122 9.25 -0.22 14.13
N TYR A 123 9.99 -0.04 13.05
CA TYR A 123 9.74 -0.79 11.81
C TYR A 123 10.04 -2.29 11.95
N ALA A 124 11.07 -2.66 12.71
CA ALA A 124 11.48 -4.06 12.83
C ALA A 124 10.60 -4.88 13.79
N PHE A 125 10.05 -4.28 14.84
CA PHE A 125 9.42 -5.02 15.96
C PHE A 125 7.96 -4.68 16.22
N THR A 126 7.39 -3.75 15.46
CA THR A 126 5.99 -3.35 15.60
C THR A 126 5.24 -3.39 14.28
N ASP A 127 3.95 -3.14 14.33
CA ASP A 127 3.10 -3.04 13.14
C ASP A 127 3.32 -1.75 12.33
N CYS A 128 4.35 -0.96 12.64
CA CYS A 128 4.74 0.19 11.83
C CYS A 128 5.31 -0.20 10.46
N GLU A 129 5.78 -1.43 10.26
CA GLU A 129 6.02 -2.04 8.96
C GLU A 129 5.20 -3.31 8.86
N VAL A 130 4.47 -3.48 7.76
CA VAL A 130 3.68 -4.68 7.48
C VAL A 130 4.02 -5.23 6.10
N SER A 131 4.04 -6.55 5.99
CA SER A 131 4.21 -7.25 4.73
C SER A 131 2.85 -7.67 4.18
N ILE A 132 2.60 -7.38 2.91
CA ILE A 132 1.36 -7.75 2.22
C ILE A 132 1.73 -8.61 1.02
N SER A 133 1.16 -9.83 0.96
CA SER A 133 1.35 -10.72 -0.17
C SER A 133 0.17 -10.62 -1.13
N PRO A 134 0.38 -10.16 -2.36
CA PRO A 134 -0.65 -10.15 -3.39
C PRO A 134 -0.92 -11.57 -3.88
N ASN A 135 -2.04 -11.73 -4.52
CA ASN A 135 -2.38 -12.88 -5.33
C ASN A 135 -3.51 -12.44 -6.26
N CYS A 136 -3.14 -11.91 -7.42
CA CYS A 136 -4.08 -11.37 -8.36
C CYS A 136 -4.90 -12.51 -8.98
N CYS A 137 -6.20 -12.50 -8.72
CA CYS A 137 -7.16 -13.43 -9.27
C CYS A 137 -8.37 -12.66 -9.77
N VAL A 138 -8.77 -12.90 -10.98
CA VAL A 138 -9.94 -12.31 -11.64
C VAL A 138 -10.86 -13.39 -12.18
N ILE A 139 -12.13 -13.05 -12.35
CA ILE A 139 -13.08 -13.93 -13.05
C ILE A 139 -13.14 -13.47 -14.50
N ASP A 140 -12.81 -14.36 -15.39
CA ASP A 140 -12.88 -14.17 -16.84
C ASP A 140 -13.59 -15.37 -17.45
N GLU A 141 -14.56 -15.12 -18.34
CA GLU A 141 -15.41 -16.17 -18.95
C GLU A 141 -16.02 -17.15 -17.91
N LYS A 142 -16.46 -16.62 -16.76
CA LYS A 142 -17.05 -17.36 -15.64
C LYS A 142 -16.08 -18.32 -14.92
N LYS A 143 -14.77 -18.19 -15.15
CA LYS A 143 -13.73 -18.98 -14.49
C LYS A 143 -12.71 -18.09 -13.77
N PRO A 144 -12.16 -18.54 -12.64
CA PRO A 144 -11.08 -17.81 -11.98
C PRO A 144 -9.77 -17.96 -12.75
N HIS A 145 -9.10 -16.84 -13.00
CA HIS A 145 -7.78 -16.79 -13.62
C HIS A 145 -6.80 -16.06 -12.70
N PHE A 146 -5.62 -16.63 -12.53
CA PHE A 146 -4.50 -16.01 -11.86
C PHE A 146 -3.62 -15.33 -12.89
N LEU A 147 -3.58 -14.00 -12.87
CA LEU A 147 -2.90 -13.17 -13.85
C LEU A 147 -2.02 -12.15 -13.16
N THR A 148 -1.08 -11.56 -13.88
CA THR A 148 -0.39 -10.35 -13.43
C THR A 148 -1.34 -9.16 -13.47
N VAL A 149 -1.06 -8.12 -12.67
CA VAL A 149 -1.83 -6.87 -12.70
C VAL A 149 -1.74 -6.23 -14.09
N SER A 150 -0.56 -6.25 -14.71
CA SER A 150 -0.37 -5.76 -16.08
C SER A 150 -1.22 -6.51 -17.09
N ALA A 151 -1.33 -7.83 -16.99
CA ALA A 151 -2.18 -8.63 -17.86
C ALA A 151 -3.68 -8.30 -17.67
N VAL A 152 -4.12 -8.08 -16.44
CA VAL A 152 -5.50 -7.66 -16.15
C VAL A 152 -5.80 -6.31 -16.76
N LEU A 153 -4.87 -5.33 -16.65
CA LEU A 153 -5.03 -4.02 -17.28
C LEU A 153 -5.16 -4.11 -18.79
N LYS A 154 -4.30 -4.91 -19.44
CA LYS A 154 -4.35 -5.14 -20.89
C LYS A 154 -5.70 -5.71 -21.33
N LYS A 155 -6.18 -6.75 -20.64
CA LYS A 155 -7.51 -7.34 -20.91
C LYS A 155 -8.64 -6.32 -20.73
N ALA A 156 -8.61 -5.54 -19.66
CA ALA A 156 -9.61 -4.50 -19.40
C ALA A 156 -9.61 -3.43 -20.50
N THR A 157 -8.43 -3.00 -20.95
CA THR A 157 -8.27 -2.01 -22.03
C THR A 157 -8.79 -2.56 -23.37
N ASP A 158 -8.43 -3.80 -23.72
CA ASP A 158 -8.92 -4.45 -24.94
C ASP A 158 -10.44 -4.63 -24.92
N ASN A 159 -11.01 -5.03 -23.77
CA ASN A 159 -12.45 -5.16 -23.60
C ASN A 159 -13.16 -3.81 -23.76
N THR A 160 -12.63 -2.74 -23.18
CA THR A 160 -13.18 -1.39 -23.32
C THR A 160 -13.17 -0.95 -24.78
N LEU A 161 -12.09 -1.20 -25.52
CA LEU A 161 -12.00 -0.87 -26.93
C LEU A 161 -13.03 -1.68 -27.77
N SER A 162 -13.21 -2.96 -27.45
CA SER A 162 -14.21 -3.80 -28.10
C SER A 162 -15.64 -3.30 -27.86
N LEU A 163 -15.97 -2.92 -26.62
CA LEU A 163 -17.28 -2.38 -26.25
C LEU A 163 -17.56 -1.05 -26.97
N LEU A 164 -16.58 -0.16 -27.04
CA LEU A 164 -16.72 1.11 -27.77
C LEU A 164 -16.99 0.88 -29.26
N ARG A 165 -16.33 -0.11 -29.89
CA ARG A 165 -16.61 -0.47 -31.28
C ARG A 165 -18.03 -0.97 -31.48
N GLN A 166 -18.50 -1.84 -30.58
CA GLN A 166 -19.86 -2.36 -30.63
C GLN A 166 -20.90 -1.24 -30.47
N GLU A 167 -20.67 -0.30 -29.54
CA GLU A 167 -21.52 0.87 -29.35
C GLU A 167 -21.62 1.71 -30.63
N LEU A 168 -20.50 1.99 -31.28
CA LEU A 168 -20.46 2.75 -32.52
C LEU A 168 -21.15 2.01 -33.69
N GLU A 169 -21.01 0.69 -33.76
CA GLU A 169 -21.69 -0.14 -34.77
C GLU A 169 -23.20 -0.12 -34.60
N ILE A 170 -23.69 -0.16 -33.33
CA ILE A 170 -25.11 -0.03 -33.02
C ILE A 170 -25.64 1.34 -33.45
N HIS A 171 -24.98 2.42 -33.02
CA HIS A 171 -25.38 3.79 -33.39
C HIS A 171 -25.37 4.00 -34.92
N LYS A 172 -24.40 3.42 -35.61
CA LYS A 172 -24.37 3.47 -37.09
C LYS A 172 -25.55 2.74 -37.74
N GLY A 173 -26.05 1.67 -37.09
CA GLY A 173 -27.20 0.92 -37.59
C GLY A 173 -28.54 1.61 -37.34
N GLU A 174 -28.57 2.58 -36.38
CA GLU A 174 -29.76 3.37 -36.04
C GLU A 174 -29.92 4.63 -36.92
N LEU A 175 -28.91 5.00 -37.69
CA LEU A 175 -28.87 6.12 -38.62
C LEU A 175 -29.27 5.67 -40.03
#